data_43114f1b524fb3c8b48f5e75e6429c0b
#
_entry.id   43114f1b524fb3c8b48f5e75e6429c0b
#
_cell.length_a   1.000
_cell.length_b   1.000
_cell.length_c   1.000
_cell.angle_alpha   90.00
_cell.angle_beta   90.00
_cell.angle_gamma   90.00
#
_symmetry.space_group_name_H-M   'P 1'
#
loop_
_entity.id
_entity.type
_entity.pdbx_description
1 polymer ?
#
loop_
_entity_poly.entity_id
_entity_poly.type
_entity_poly.pdbx_seq_one_letter_code
_entity_poly.pdbx_strand_id
1 'polypeptide(L)'
;RIYVELYKFALYTLKHPQEAEDAVSDTVVTAYEKISSLKKEESFRSWIFTILSNHCKNQFRKRAQTHELDETYPSKESDYAVSQDVKSAFWKLDDEERLIVSFSVFGGYQSDEIGQMLDMNPVTVRSRKKRALEKMRVVLQEVEV
;
A
#
# COMPACT_ATOMS: atom_id res chain seq x y z
N ARG A 1 -7.75 -2.37 15.42
CA ARG A 1 -7.90 -1.11 14.73
C ARG A 1 -6.75 -0.82 13.77
N ILE A 2 -5.53 -0.77 14.28
CA ILE A 2 -4.40 -0.57 13.38
C ILE A 2 -4.23 -1.74 12.44
N TYR A 3 -4.60 -2.93 12.88
CA TYR A 3 -4.52 -4.10 12.02
C TYR A 3 -5.36 -3.92 10.75
N VAL A 4 -6.55 -3.37 10.89
CA VAL A 4 -7.42 -3.14 9.74
C VAL A 4 -6.78 -2.15 8.79
N GLU A 5 -6.18 -1.10 9.33
CA GLU A 5 -5.51 -0.12 8.49
C GLU A 5 -4.33 -0.71 7.75
N LEU A 6 -3.54 -1.53 8.44
CA LEU A 6 -2.41 -2.20 7.82
C LEU A 6 -2.87 -3.15 6.72
N TYR A 7 -3.93 -3.89 6.99
CA TYR A 7 -4.44 -4.84 6.01
C TYR A 7 -4.99 -4.14 4.77
N LYS A 8 -5.73 -3.05 4.96
CA LYS A 8 -6.23 -2.29 3.80
C LYS A 8 -5.08 -1.77 2.95
N PHE A 9 -4.09 -1.20 3.60
CA PHE A 9 -2.91 -0.71 2.90
C PHE A 9 -2.28 -1.84 2.07
N ALA A 10 -2.05 -2.97 2.71
CA ALA A 10 -1.40 -4.10 2.04
C ALA A 10 -2.25 -4.63 0.89
N LEU A 11 -3.55 -4.74 1.12
CA LEU A 11 -4.44 -5.30 0.11
C LEU A 11 -4.46 -4.45 -1.15
N TYR A 12 -4.60 -3.13 -1.00
CA TYR A 12 -4.67 -2.27 -2.16
C TYR A 12 -3.32 -2.06 -2.81
N THR A 13 -2.24 -2.23 -2.05
CA THR A 13 -0.90 -2.17 -2.61
C THR A 13 -0.55 -3.43 -3.38
N LEU A 14 -0.88 -4.59 -2.82
CA LEU A 14 -0.45 -5.88 -3.37
C LEU A 14 -1.48 -6.55 -4.26
N LYS A 15 -2.76 -6.22 -4.11
CA LYS A 15 -3.88 -6.73 -4.90
C LYS A 15 -4.30 -8.16 -4.55
N HIS A 16 -3.50 -8.89 -3.78
CA HIS A 16 -3.76 -10.29 -3.47
C HIS A 16 -3.96 -10.46 -1.98
N PRO A 17 -5.13 -10.99 -1.56
CA PRO A 17 -5.40 -11.14 -0.13
C PRO A 17 -4.36 -11.98 0.61
N GLN A 18 -3.89 -13.06 -0.03
CA GLN A 18 -2.91 -13.91 0.64
C GLN A 18 -1.59 -13.18 0.84
N GLU A 19 -1.14 -12.47 -0.17
CA GLU A 19 0.08 -11.69 -0.03
C GLU A 19 -0.07 -10.58 0.99
N ALA A 20 -1.26 -9.97 1.03
CA ALA A 20 -1.52 -8.92 2.01
C ALA A 20 -1.47 -9.47 3.43
N GLU A 21 -2.07 -10.62 3.65
CA GLU A 21 -2.02 -11.26 4.97
C GLU A 21 -0.60 -11.61 5.36
N ASP A 22 0.16 -12.14 4.41
CA ASP A 22 1.55 -12.47 4.67
C ASP A 22 2.36 -11.23 5.04
N ALA A 23 2.16 -10.15 4.29
CA ALA A 23 2.90 -8.92 4.55
C ALA A 23 2.56 -8.35 5.92
N VAL A 24 1.27 -8.39 6.29
CA VAL A 24 0.86 -7.88 7.60
C VAL A 24 1.40 -8.77 8.71
N SER A 25 1.33 -10.09 8.54
CA SER A 25 1.87 -11.01 9.53
C SER A 25 3.36 -10.80 9.73
N ASP A 26 4.10 -10.67 8.62
CA ASP A 26 5.53 -10.42 8.70
C ASP A 26 5.82 -9.08 9.39
N THR A 27 4.95 -8.10 9.15
CA THR A 27 5.09 -6.79 9.78
C THR A 27 4.92 -6.90 11.28
N VAL A 28 3.91 -7.64 11.73
CA VAL A 28 3.67 -7.81 13.16
C VAL A 28 4.86 -8.50 13.82
N VAL A 29 5.38 -9.54 13.19
CA VAL A 29 6.55 -10.24 13.73
C VAL A 29 7.77 -9.31 13.79
N THR A 30 8.02 -8.58 12.71
CA THR A 30 9.14 -7.64 12.68
C THR A 30 8.98 -6.57 13.75
N ALA A 31 7.76 -6.06 13.90
CA ALA A 31 7.51 -5.02 14.90
C ALA A 31 7.77 -5.55 16.29
N TYR A 32 7.34 -6.77 16.57
CA TYR A 32 7.56 -7.37 17.87
C TYR A 32 9.05 -7.51 18.15
N GLU A 33 9.80 -7.97 17.15
CA GLU A 33 11.24 -8.17 17.31
C GLU A 33 12.00 -6.88 17.50
N LYS A 34 11.51 -5.79 16.88
CA LYS A 34 12.26 -4.54 16.87
C LYS A 34 11.62 -3.44 17.70
N ILE A 35 10.68 -3.80 18.56
CA ILE A 35 9.96 -2.79 19.31
C ILE A 35 10.91 -1.96 20.21
N SER A 36 11.99 -2.56 20.66
CA SER A 36 12.94 -1.85 21.50
C SER A 36 13.69 -0.75 20.75
N SER A 37 13.68 -0.81 19.41
CA SER A 37 14.31 0.24 18.63
C SER A 37 13.41 1.45 18.44
N LEU A 38 12.14 1.33 18.77
CA LEU A 38 11.21 2.44 18.68
C LEU A 38 11.52 3.43 19.81
N LYS A 39 11.88 4.66 19.40
CA LYS A 39 12.34 5.64 20.38
C LYS A 39 11.24 6.49 20.95
N LYS A 40 10.16 6.66 20.21
CA LYS A 40 9.04 7.49 20.65
C LYS A 40 7.75 6.78 20.34
N GLU A 41 6.88 6.71 21.33
CA GLU A 41 5.59 6.06 21.14
C GLU A 41 4.76 6.77 20.07
N GLU A 42 4.90 8.07 19.96
CA GLU A 42 4.12 8.82 18.99
C GLU A 42 4.55 8.52 17.56
N SER A 43 5.72 7.88 17.39
CA SER A 43 6.18 7.49 16.05
C SER A 43 5.77 6.08 15.67
N PHE A 44 5.03 5.39 16.55
CA PHE A 44 4.68 4.00 16.33
C PHE A 44 3.97 3.77 15.01
N ARG A 45 2.99 4.62 14.70
CA ARG A 45 2.20 4.42 13.50
C ARG A 45 3.04 4.53 12.23
N SER A 46 3.84 5.58 12.12
CA SER A 46 4.68 5.72 10.92
C SER A 46 5.77 4.65 10.88
N TRP A 47 6.25 4.25 12.04
CA TRP A 47 7.26 3.20 12.14
C TRP A 47 6.72 1.87 11.61
N ILE A 48 5.51 1.48 12.02
CA ILE A 48 4.97 0.19 11.61
C ILE A 48 4.54 0.22 10.14
N PHE A 49 4.04 1.36 9.64
CA PHE A 49 3.71 1.46 8.22
C PHE A 49 4.96 1.41 7.34
N THR A 50 6.07 1.93 7.84
CA THR A 50 7.34 1.81 7.12
C THR A 50 7.77 0.34 7.03
N ILE A 51 7.62 -0.39 8.13
CA ILE A 51 7.93 -1.83 8.12
C ILE A 51 7.03 -2.54 7.11
N LEU A 52 5.74 -2.23 7.12
CA LEU A 52 4.81 -2.85 6.20
C LEU A 52 5.18 -2.56 4.75
N SER A 53 5.53 -1.32 4.44
CA SER A 53 5.87 -0.97 3.06
C SER A 53 7.10 -1.73 2.59
N ASN A 54 8.05 -1.99 3.50
CA ASN A 54 9.22 -2.79 3.14
C ASN A 54 8.83 -4.22 2.80
N HIS A 55 7.89 -4.78 3.54
CA HIS A 55 7.42 -6.14 3.24
C HIS A 55 6.64 -6.17 1.93
N CYS A 56 5.90 -5.11 1.63
CA CYS A 56 5.23 -5.02 0.33
C CYS A 56 6.23 -4.99 -0.80
N LYS A 57 7.32 -4.23 -0.64
CA LYS A 57 8.36 -4.19 -1.64
C LYS A 57 9.01 -5.56 -1.83
N ASN A 58 9.15 -6.31 -0.75
CA ASN A 58 9.67 -7.67 -0.84
C ASN A 58 8.76 -8.57 -1.68
N GLN A 59 7.45 -8.41 -1.51
CA GLN A 59 6.51 -9.17 -2.31
C GLN A 59 6.62 -8.82 -3.79
N PHE A 60 6.80 -7.54 -4.09
CA PHE A 60 7.02 -7.12 -5.48
C PHE A 60 8.24 -7.80 -6.07
N ARG A 61 9.32 -7.87 -5.30
CA ARG A 61 10.55 -8.51 -5.79
C ARG A 61 10.35 -9.98 -6.02
N LYS A 62 9.61 -10.65 -5.15
CA LYS A 62 9.33 -12.07 -5.33
C LYS A 62 8.56 -12.33 -6.60
N ARG A 63 7.57 -11.49 -6.88
CA ARG A 63 6.79 -11.63 -8.11
C ARG A 63 7.67 -11.47 -9.34
N ALA A 64 8.55 -10.48 -9.32
CA ALA A 64 9.42 -10.24 -10.45
C ALA A 64 10.34 -11.42 -10.71
N GLN A 65 10.80 -12.07 -9.64
CA GLN A 65 11.71 -13.19 -9.77
C GLN A 65 11.03 -14.44 -10.29
N THR A 66 9.76 -14.64 -9.90
CA THR A 66 9.04 -15.83 -10.32
C THR A 66 8.34 -15.65 -11.65
N HIS A 67 8.28 -14.42 -12.13
CA HIS A 67 7.56 -14.11 -13.35
C HIS A 67 6.10 -14.54 -13.29
N GLU A 68 5.54 -14.55 -12.09
CA GLU A 68 4.16 -14.93 -11.95
C GLU A 68 3.29 -13.80 -12.43
N LEU A 69 2.56 -14.08 -13.48
CA LEU A 69 1.54 -13.19 -13.94
C LEU A 69 0.25 -13.63 -13.31
N ASP A 70 0.06 -13.23 -12.10
CA ASP A 70 -1.15 -13.61 -11.41
C ASP A 70 -2.19 -12.56 -11.66
N GLU A 71 -3.21 -12.92 -12.40
CA GLU A 71 -4.27 -12.00 -12.70
C GLU A 71 -5.49 -12.25 -11.85
N THR A 72 -5.32 -13.07 -10.84
CA THR A 72 -6.40 -13.38 -9.95
C THR A 72 -6.63 -12.25 -9.00
N TYR A 73 -7.82 -11.71 -9.01
CA TYR A 73 -8.19 -10.69 -8.05
C TYR A 73 -9.03 -11.29 -6.97
N PRO A 74 -9.05 -10.67 -5.80
CA PRO A 74 -9.91 -11.16 -4.74
C PRO A 74 -11.33 -11.21 -5.25
N SER A 75 -11.88 -12.40 -5.26
CA SER A 75 -13.25 -12.56 -5.68
C SER A 75 -14.21 -12.35 -4.54
N LYS A 76 -13.69 -12.37 -3.34
CA LYS A 76 -14.52 -12.24 -2.17
C LYS A 76 -14.61 -10.82 -1.73
N GLU A 77 -15.80 -10.43 -1.38
CA GLU A 77 -16.01 -9.15 -0.77
C GLU A 77 -15.33 -9.15 0.57
N SER A 78 -14.53 -8.17 0.81
CA SER A 78 -14.02 -8.01 2.15
C SER A 78 -14.97 -7.07 2.87
N ASP A 79 -14.99 -7.20 4.16
CA ASP A 79 -15.80 -6.32 4.99
C ASP A 79 -15.24 -4.92 5.03
N TYR A 80 -14.13 -4.69 4.38
CA TYR A 80 -13.50 -3.38 4.35
C TYR A 80 -14.05 -2.65 3.16
N ALA A 81 -15.20 -2.08 3.33
CA ALA A 81 -16.02 -1.56 2.26
C ALA A 81 -15.36 -0.46 1.46
N VAL A 82 -14.69 -0.85 0.40
CA VAL A 82 -14.26 0.10 -0.62
C VAL A 82 -14.97 -0.33 -1.90
N SER A 83 -15.54 0.63 -2.60
CA SER A 83 -16.35 0.30 -3.75
C SER A 83 -15.51 -0.41 -4.81
N GLN A 84 -16.18 -1.21 -5.62
CA GLN A 84 -15.52 -1.93 -6.69
C GLN A 84 -14.86 -0.96 -7.66
N ASP A 85 -15.45 0.21 -7.83
CA ASP A 85 -14.91 1.22 -8.73
C ASP A 85 -13.55 1.72 -8.27
N VAL A 86 -13.42 1.94 -6.96
CA VAL A 86 -12.14 2.38 -6.41
C VAL A 86 -11.10 1.29 -6.55
N LYS A 87 -11.49 0.04 -6.31
CA LYS A 87 -10.58 -1.08 -6.50
C LYS A 87 -10.09 -1.14 -7.94
N SER A 88 -11.01 -0.98 -8.89
CA SER A 88 -10.64 -1.00 -10.30
C SER A 88 -9.64 0.10 -10.62
N ALA A 89 -9.83 1.27 -10.04
CA ALA A 89 -8.92 2.38 -10.27
C ALA A 89 -7.52 2.05 -9.74
N PHE A 90 -7.45 1.46 -8.55
CA PHE A 90 -6.15 1.04 -8.00
C PHE A 90 -5.46 0.02 -8.90
N TRP A 91 -6.25 -0.89 -9.47
CA TRP A 91 -5.66 -1.96 -10.28
C TRP A 91 -5.05 -1.46 -11.59
N LYS A 92 -5.34 -0.22 -11.97
CA LYS A 92 -4.71 0.38 -13.15
C LYS A 92 -3.35 0.97 -12.86
N LEU A 93 -2.99 1.10 -11.61
CA LEU A 93 -1.71 1.68 -11.20
C LEU A 93 -0.63 0.60 -11.19
N ASP A 94 0.63 1.04 -11.37
CA ASP A 94 1.73 0.11 -11.20
C ASP A 94 2.04 -0.05 -9.70
N ASP A 95 3.00 -0.93 -9.39
CA ASP A 95 3.30 -1.29 -8.01
C ASP A 95 3.67 -0.07 -7.17
N GLU A 96 4.56 0.76 -7.70
CA GLU A 96 5.03 1.91 -6.94
C GLU A 96 3.93 2.95 -6.77
N GLU A 97 3.13 3.13 -7.82
CA GLU A 97 2.01 4.07 -7.74
C GLU A 97 1.02 3.64 -6.68
N ARG A 98 0.70 2.33 -6.64
CA ARG A 98 -0.22 1.83 -5.63
C ARG A 98 0.32 2.06 -4.23
N LEU A 99 1.62 1.85 -4.05
CA LEU A 99 2.24 2.05 -2.75
C LEU A 99 2.14 3.50 -2.29
N ILE A 100 2.45 4.43 -3.18
CA ILE A 100 2.38 5.85 -2.85
C ILE A 100 0.96 6.28 -2.54
N VAL A 101 0.00 5.86 -3.35
CA VAL A 101 -1.40 6.23 -3.12
C VAL A 101 -1.93 5.59 -1.84
N SER A 102 -1.51 4.36 -1.55
CA SER A 102 -1.93 3.71 -0.30
C SER A 102 -1.42 4.48 0.92
N PHE A 103 -0.19 4.95 0.89
CA PHE A 103 0.31 5.80 1.97
C PHE A 103 -0.52 7.06 2.13
N SER A 104 -0.94 7.63 1.03
CA SER A 104 -1.72 8.87 1.07
C SER A 104 -3.14 8.61 1.55
N VAL A 105 -3.80 7.61 0.98
CA VAL A 105 -5.22 7.38 1.23
C VAL A 105 -5.47 6.66 2.55
N PHE A 106 -4.77 5.56 2.77
CA PHE A 106 -4.99 4.75 3.97
C PHE A 106 -4.11 5.18 5.12
N GLY A 107 -2.93 5.71 4.83
CA GLY A 107 -2.03 6.17 5.87
C GLY A 107 -2.28 7.62 6.29
N GLY A 108 -2.79 8.42 5.37
CA GLY A 108 -2.99 9.84 5.65
C GLY A 108 -1.71 10.65 5.61
N TYR A 109 -0.68 10.14 4.95
CA TYR A 109 0.62 10.81 4.93
C TYR A 109 0.75 11.72 3.73
N GLN A 110 1.53 12.78 3.91
CA GLN A 110 1.79 13.73 2.84
C GLN A 110 3.08 13.35 2.11
N SER A 111 3.29 13.99 0.97
CA SER A 111 4.40 13.60 0.08
C SER A 111 5.76 13.66 0.77
N ASP A 112 5.98 14.64 1.62
CA ASP A 112 7.26 14.73 2.34
C ASP A 112 7.44 13.53 3.26
N GLU A 113 6.38 13.16 3.95
CA GLU A 113 6.42 12.03 4.86
C GLU A 113 6.61 10.72 4.10
N ILE A 114 5.89 10.59 2.98
CA ILE A 114 6.00 9.38 2.16
C ILE A 114 7.42 9.26 1.62
N GLY A 115 8.01 10.38 1.22
CA GLY A 115 9.38 10.38 0.74
C GLY A 115 10.35 9.85 1.77
N GLN A 116 10.16 10.25 3.02
CA GLN A 116 11.00 9.74 4.10
C GLN A 116 10.80 8.24 4.31
N MET A 117 9.55 7.81 4.28
CA MET A 117 9.24 6.40 4.53
C MET A 117 9.72 5.49 3.42
N LEU A 118 9.70 5.97 2.19
CA LEU A 118 10.10 5.18 1.03
C LEU A 118 11.51 5.48 0.56
N ASP A 119 12.20 6.40 1.23
CA ASP A 119 13.55 6.82 0.83
C ASP A 119 13.53 7.35 -0.59
N MET A 120 12.61 8.23 -0.86
CA MET A 120 12.42 8.86 -2.16
C MET A 120 12.42 10.37 -2.03
N ASN A 121 12.83 11.04 -3.09
CA ASN A 121 12.76 12.49 -3.13
C ASN A 121 11.30 12.93 -3.07
N PRO A 122 10.94 13.87 -2.17
CA PRO A 122 9.54 14.31 -2.06
C PRO A 122 8.97 14.87 -3.36
N VAL A 123 9.81 15.51 -4.17
CA VAL A 123 9.34 16.03 -5.46
C VAL A 123 8.91 14.88 -6.36
N THR A 124 9.69 13.80 -6.36
CA THR A 124 9.35 12.61 -7.12
C THR A 124 8.05 11.99 -6.61
N VAL A 125 7.90 11.93 -5.29
CA VAL A 125 6.66 11.39 -4.70
C VAL A 125 5.45 12.22 -5.15
N ARG A 126 5.57 13.55 -5.07
CA ARG A 126 4.46 14.41 -5.48
C ARG A 126 4.09 14.20 -6.93
N SER A 127 5.09 14.12 -7.77
CA SER A 127 4.90 13.95 -9.20
C SER A 127 4.22 12.63 -9.52
N ARG A 128 4.69 11.56 -8.91
CA ARG A 128 4.12 10.24 -9.15
C ARG A 128 2.73 10.11 -8.55
N LYS A 129 2.52 10.70 -7.38
CA LYS A 129 1.20 10.70 -6.76
C LYS A 129 0.20 11.41 -7.66
N LYS A 130 0.58 12.56 -8.18
CA LYS A 130 -0.31 13.33 -9.05
C LYS A 130 -0.69 12.52 -10.28
N ARG A 131 0.29 11.87 -10.88
CA ARG A 131 0.06 11.06 -12.08
C ARG A 131 -0.83 9.87 -11.76
N ALA A 132 -0.59 9.23 -10.62
CA ALA A 132 -1.40 8.09 -10.21
C ALA A 132 -2.85 8.50 -9.98
N LEU A 133 -3.05 9.62 -9.28
CA LEU A 133 -4.39 10.09 -9.00
C LEU A 133 -5.12 10.48 -10.28
N GLU A 134 -4.39 10.99 -11.25
CA GLU A 134 -4.99 11.31 -12.55
C GLU A 134 -5.46 10.05 -13.27
N LYS A 135 -4.67 8.98 -13.22
CA LYS A 135 -5.10 7.71 -13.80
C LYS A 135 -6.36 7.20 -13.14
N MET A 136 -6.41 7.31 -11.82
CA MET A 136 -7.59 6.86 -11.09
C MET A 136 -8.81 7.70 -11.44
N ARG A 137 -8.62 9.01 -11.59
CA ARG A 137 -9.72 9.90 -11.93
C ARG A 137 -10.32 9.51 -13.27
N VAL A 138 -9.49 9.18 -14.23
CA VAL A 138 -9.98 8.79 -15.56
C VAL A 138 -10.83 7.53 -15.45
N VAL A 139 -10.36 6.54 -14.70
CA VAL A 139 -11.12 5.30 -14.53
C VAL A 139 -12.47 5.57 -13.88
N LEU A 140 -12.49 6.39 -12.85
CA LEU A 140 -13.71 6.68 -12.12
C LEU A 140 -14.69 7.47 -12.96
N GLN A 141 -14.20 8.34 -13.81
CA GLN A 141 -15.08 9.10 -14.69
C GLN A 141 -15.76 8.20 -15.72
N GLU A 142 -15.05 7.20 -16.21
CA GLU A 142 -15.61 6.27 -17.17
C GLU A 142 -16.76 5.48 -16.55
N VAL A 143 -16.66 5.19 -15.27
CA VAL A 143 -17.68 4.42 -14.60
C VAL A 143 -18.97 5.20 -14.43
N GLU A 144 -18.87 6.52 -14.30
CA GLU A 144 -20.04 7.34 -14.07
C GLU A 144 -20.89 7.58 -15.31
N VAL A 145 -20.38 7.25 -16.49
CA VAL A 145 -21.14 7.39 -17.71
C VAL A 145 -22.00 6.16 -18.00
#